data_e558d856ac8231236041352af6ba7cec
#
_entry.id   e558d856ac8231236041352af6ba7cec
#
_cell.length_a   1.000
_cell.length_b   1.000
_cell.length_c   1.000
_cell.angle_alpha   90.00
_cell.angle_beta   90.00
_cell.angle_gamma   90.00
#
_symmetry.space_group_name_H-M   'P 1'
#
loop_
_entity.id
_entity.type
_entity.pdbx_description
1 polymer ?
#
loop_
_entity_poly.entity_id
_entity_poly.type
_entity_poly.pdbx_seq_one_letter_code
_entity_poly.pdbx_strand_id
1 'polypeptide(L)'
;MNLQKNFAFAFALLLSPALAFAHPGHDHAGVMSGITHPILGLDHLLAMLAVGLWASQQQGKARLALPLTFVATMLIGGLLGFAGIELPLMETGIAGSVLALGLLVALAVRPPLPLAAGLTALFALSHGMAHGLELPELASPWGYAVGFIAATASPHAAGSPVPPTLPQAAAPLIRIAGAASALTGAWLLAG
;
A
#
# COMPACT_ATOMS: atom_id res chain seq x y z
N MET A 1 -6.42 27.31 -11.30
CA MET A 1 -6.74 25.89 -11.56
C MET A 1 -7.00 25.24 -10.21
N ASN A 2 -8.26 24.87 -9.92
CA ASN A 2 -8.74 24.57 -8.56
C ASN A 2 -8.19 23.22 -8.04
N LEU A 3 -7.32 23.28 -7.04
CA LEU A 3 -6.73 22.11 -6.35
C LEU A 3 -7.81 21.11 -5.86
N GLN A 4 -8.97 21.63 -5.41
CA GLN A 4 -10.13 20.82 -5.00
C GLN A 4 -10.73 19.98 -6.13
N LYS A 5 -10.79 20.51 -7.37
CA LYS A 5 -11.32 19.75 -8.52
C LYS A 5 -10.36 18.64 -8.94
N ASN A 6 -9.06 18.89 -8.88
CA ASN A 6 -8.05 17.87 -9.22
C ASN A 6 -8.00 16.75 -8.17
N PHE A 7 -8.22 17.09 -6.89
CA PHE A 7 -8.30 16.09 -5.81
C PHE A 7 -9.58 15.24 -5.91
N ALA A 8 -10.73 15.86 -6.21
CA ALA A 8 -11.98 15.14 -6.40
C ALA A 8 -11.93 14.22 -7.64
N PHE A 9 -11.25 14.63 -8.70
CA PHE A 9 -11.07 13.83 -9.90
C PHE A 9 -10.12 12.65 -9.66
N ALA A 10 -9.01 12.87 -8.96
CA ALA A 10 -8.10 11.79 -8.56
C ALA A 10 -8.77 10.79 -7.62
N PHE A 11 -9.61 11.26 -6.69
CA PHE A 11 -10.37 10.43 -5.78
C PHE A 11 -11.49 9.63 -6.48
N ALA A 12 -12.16 10.24 -7.46
CA ALA A 12 -13.16 9.55 -8.30
C ALA A 12 -12.54 8.47 -9.18
N LEU A 13 -11.31 8.66 -9.66
CA LEU A 13 -10.54 7.63 -10.40
C LEU A 13 -10.16 6.45 -9.50
N LEU A 14 -9.90 6.68 -8.22
CA LEU A 14 -9.59 5.63 -7.24
C LEU A 14 -10.84 4.83 -6.84
N LEU A 15 -12.04 5.39 -6.99
CA LEU A 15 -13.32 4.74 -6.69
C LEU A 15 -13.98 4.09 -7.91
N SER A 16 -13.39 4.24 -9.11
CA SER A 16 -13.85 3.50 -10.28
C SER A 16 -13.57 2.01 -10.06
N PRO A 17 -14.58 1.12 -10.13
CA PRO A 17 -14.34 -0.30 -10.06
C PRO A 17 -13.42 -0.67 -11.22
N ALA A 18 -12.15 -0.90 -10.94
CA ALA A 18 -11.27 -1.55 -11.89
C ALA A 18 -11.85 -2.95 -12.07
N LEU A 19 -12.49 -3.17 -13.23
CA LEU A 19 -12.85 -4.52 -13.64
C LEU A 19 -11.55 -5.31 -13.66
N ALA A 20 -11.37 -6.16 -12.68
CA ALA A 20 -10.27 -7.11 -12.62
C ALA A 20 -10.48 -8.10 -13.78
N PHE A 21 -9.97 -7.74 -14.94
CA PHE A 21 -9.79 -8.67 -16.04
C PHE A 21 -8.56 -9.50 -15.73
N ALA A 22 -8.75 -10.57 -14.96
CA ALA A 22 -7.82 -11.67 -14.92
C ALA A 22 -7.88 -12.36 -16.29
N HIS A 23 -7.15 -11.82 -17.28
CA HIS A 23 -6.85 -12.55 -18.49
C HIS A 23 -5.39 -12.98 -18.42
N PRO A 24 -5.10 -14.27 -18.47
CA PRO A 24 -3.76 -14.76 -18.69
C PRO A 24 -3.41 -14.49 -20.16
N GLY A 25 -2.93 -13.31 -20.45
CA GLY A 25 -2.42 -12.87 -21.76
C GLY A 25 -0.90 -12.85 -21.69
N HIS A 26 -0.30 -13.66 -22.53
CA HIS A 26 1.12 -13.84 -22.78
C HIS A 26 1.86 -12.49 -22.90
N ASP A 27 3.12 -12.41 -22.39
CA ASP A 27 4.21 -11.49 -22.75
C ASP A 27 4.49 -10.26 -21.88
N HIS A 28 4.00 -10.16 -20.66
CA HIS A 28 4.52 -9.12 -19.72
C HIS A 28 5.25 -9.74 -18.52
N ALA A 29 6.03 -10.80 -18.75
CA ALA A 29 6.91 -11.39 -17.75
C ALA A 29 8.07 -10.44 -17.46
N GLY A 30 8.22 -10.00 -16.23
CA GLY A 30 9.36 -9.20 -15.78
C GLY A 30 8.99 -7.85 -15.17
N VAL A 31 9.75 -6.79 -15.48
CA VAL A 31 9.63 -5.46 -14.86
C VAL A 31 8.21 -4.89 -14.95
N MET A 32 7.56 -4.99 -16.12
CA MET A 32 6.21 -4.44 -16.29
C MET A 32 5.17 -5.17 -15.42
N SER A 33 5.26 -6.50 -15.32
CA SER A 33 4.41 -7.27 -14.41
C SER A 33 4.64 -6.87 -12.95
N GLY A 34 5.89 -6.66 -12.55
CA GLY A 34 6.22 -6.16 -11.23
C GLY A 34 5.68 -4.76 -10.94
N ILE A 35 5.59 -3.89 -11.96
CA ILE A 35 5.01 -2.55 -11.82
C ILE A 35 3.49 -2.61 -11.72
N THR A 36 2.84 -3.36 -12.60
CA THR A 36 1.38 -3.34 -12.73
C THR A 36 0.69 -4.13 -11.63
N HIS A 37 1.26 -5.23 -11.19
CA HIS A 37 0.64 -6.12 -10.21
C HIS A 37 0.28 -5.42 -8.88
N PRO A 38 1.20 -4.74 -8.17
CA PRO A 38 0.86 -4.06 -6.92
C PRO A 38 -0.06 -2.85 -7.10
N ILE A 39 -0.16 -2.30 -8.31
CA ILE A 39 -1.05 -1.16 -8.61
C ILE A 39 -2.48 -1.65 -8.88
N LEU A 40 -2.64 -2.85 -9.42
CA LEU A 40 -3.93 -3.43 -9.77
C LEU A 40 -4.62 -4.10 -8.56
N GLY A 41 -3.88 -4.52 -7.55
CA GLY A 41 -4.43 -5.01 -6.28
C GLY A 41 -4.99 -3.85 -5.45
N LEU A 42 -6.32 -3.79 -5.29
CA LEU A 42 -6.98 -2.69 -4.56
C LEU A 42 -6.51 -2.62 -3.11
N ASP A 43 -6.41 -3.74 -2.43
CA ASP A 43 -5.94 -3.90 -1.07
C ASP A 43 -4.51 -3.40 -0.89
N HIS A 44 -3.63 -3.82 -1.81
CA HIS A 44 -2.23 -3.43 -1.82
C HIS A 44 -2.05 -1.93 -2.08
N LEU A 45 -2.74 -1.41 -3.11
CA LEU A 45 -2.72 0.02 -3.42
C LEU A 45 -3.22 0.85 -2.23
N LEU A 46 -4.31 0.43 -1.58
CA LEU A 46 -4.85 1.12 -0.41
C LEU A 46 -3.89 1.05 0.78
N ALA A 47 -3.23 -0.08 1.02
CA ALA A 47 -2.22 -0.20 2.08
C ALA A 47 -1.04 0.74 1.84
N MET A 48 -0.49 0.77 0.62
CA MET A 48 0.60 1.69 0.25
C MET A 48 0.22 3.15 0.45
N LEU A 49 -0.95 3.55 -0.05
CA LEU A 49 -1.46 4.92 0.10
C LEU A 49 -1.70 5.25 1.58
N ALA A 50 -2.31 4.34 2.34
CA ALA A 50 -2.57 4.55 3.76
C ALA A 50 -1.27 4.72 4.57
N VAL A 51 -0.23 3.92 4.30
CA VAL A 51 1.09 4.10 4.95
C VAL A 51 1.69 5.46 4.60
N GLY A 52 1.63 5.89 3.33
CA GLY A 52 2.10 7.21 2.90
C GLY A 52 1.34 8.36 3.59
N LEU A 53 0.01 8.28 3.62
CA LEU A 53 -0.84 9.26 4.29
C LEU A 53 -0.60 9.27 5.81
N TRP A 54 -0.49 8.09 6.43
CA TRP A 54 -0.19 7.98 7.85
C TRP A 54 1.18 8.55 8.20
N ALA A 55 2.20 8.25 7.39
CA ALA A 55 3.53 8.83 7.52
C ALA A 55 3.52 10.36 7.42
N SER A 56 2.71 10.94 6.53
CA SER A 56 2.55 12.40 6.40
C SER A 56 1.96 13.05 7.65
N GLN A 57 1.16 12.32 8.42
CA GLN A 57 0.58 12.77 9.69
C GLN A 57 1.55 12.66 10.87
N GLN A 58 2.65 11.91 10.73
CA GLN A 58 3.64 11.74 11.80
C GLN A 58 4.59 12.94 11.91
N GLN A 59 5.46 12.92 12.93
CA GLN A 59 6.47 13.93 13.17
C GLN A 59 7.90 13.33 13.13
N GLY A 60 8.88 14.17 12.90
CA GLY A 60 10.29 13.80 12.97
C GLY A 60 10.66 12.62 12.06
N LYS A 61 11.43 11.68 12.60
CA LYS A 61 11.97 10.53 11.85
C LYS A 61 10.87 9.57 11.36
N ALA A 62 9.71 9.52 12.00
CA ALA A 62 8.63 8.59 11.65
C ALA A 62 8.13 8.80 10.22
N ARG A 63 8.19 10.03 9.69
CA ARG A 63 7.78 10.33 8.30
C ARG A 63 8.51 9.50 7.24
N LEU A 64 9.79 9.28 7.43
CA LEU A 64 10.61 8.47 6.52
C LEU A 64 10.69 7.03 6.96
N ALA A 65 10.73 6.78 8.28
CA ALA A 65 10.87 5.43 8.80
C ALA A 65 9.72 4.51 8.40
N LEU A 66 8.47 5.00 8.40
CA LEU A 66 7.31 4.14 8.08
C LEU A 66 7.33 3.67 6.61
N PRO A 67 7.46 4.53 5.59
CA PRO A 67 7.59 4.08 4.20
C PRO A 67 8.80 3.17 3.98
N LEU A 68 9.95 3.50 4.55
CA LEU A 68 11.14 2.66 4.42
C LEU A 68 10.95 1.28 5.08
N THR A 69 10.34 1.24 6.26
CA THR A 69 9.99 -0.02 6.93
C THR A 69 9.05 -0.83 6.07
N PHE A 70 8.02 -0.21 5.49
CA PHE A 70 7.06 -0.88 4.62
C PHE A 70 7.77 -1.53 3.44
N VAL A 71 8.55 -0.78 2.66
CA VAL A 71 9.27 -1.30 1.49
C VAL A 71 10.26 -2.40 1.88
N ALA A 72 11.07 -2.18 2.91
CA ALA A 72 12.07 -3.17 3.33
C ALA A 72 11.43 -4.48 3.81
N THR A 73 10.38 -4.39 4.64
CA THR A 73 9.71 -5.59 5.17
C THR A 73 8.88 -6.29 4.10
N MET A 74 8.29 -5.55 3.16
CA MET A 74 7.60 -6.12 2.01
C MET A 74 8.56 -6.93 1.13
N LEU A 75 9.79 -6.45 0.90
CA LEU A 75 10.82 -7.21 0.18
C LEU A 75 11.18 -8.50 0.91
N ILE A 76 11.35 -8.43 2.24
CA ILE A 76 11.61 -9.63 3.06
C ILE A 76 10.43 -10.60 2.93
N GLY A 77 9.20 -10.12 3.05
CA GLY A 77 7.99 -10.93 2.85
C GLY A 77 7.96 -11.57 1.46
N GLY A 78 8.25 -10.79 0.42
CA GLY A 78 8.32 -11.29 -0.96
C GLY A 78 9.34 -12.41 -1.15
N LEU A 79 10.52 -12.29 -0.55
CA LEU A 79 11.52 -13.36 -0.57
C LEU A 79 11.05 -14.62 0.17
N LEU A 80 10.38 -14.47 1.31
CA LEU A 80 9.81 -15.59 2.06
C LEU A 80 8.69 -16.28 1.28
N GLY A 81 7.76 -15.52 0.68
CA GLY A 81 6.71 -16.06 -0.17
C GLY A 81 7.29 -16.77 -1.40
N PHE A 82 8.30 -16.18 -2.05
CA PHE A 82 9.00 -16.82 -3.17
C PHE A 82 9.68 -18.14 -2.75
N ALA A 83 10.13 -18.24 -1.51
CA ALA A 83 10.66 -19.49 -0.93
C ALA A 83 9.55 -20.48 -0.52
N GLY A 84 8.27 -20.20 -0.80
CA GLY A 84 7.15 -21.07 -0.48
C GLY A 84 6.70 -21.01 0.98
N ILE A 85 7.08 -19.97 1.73
CA ILE A 85 6.62 -19.77 3.10
C ILE A 85 5.28 -19.04 3.07
N GLU A 86 4.27 -19.66 3.68
CA GLU A 86 2.90 -19.12 3.77
C GLU A 86 2.56 -18.73 5.20
N LEU A 87 1.80 -17.66 5.36
CA LEU A 87 1.18 -17.30 6.63
C LEU A 87 -0.26 -17.82 6.68
N PRO A 88 -0.69 -18.44 7.78
CA PRO A 88 -2.10 -18.76 7.95
C PRO A 88 -2.93 -17.47 7.96
N LEU A 89 -4.12 -17.50 7.35
CA LEU A 89 -5.04 -16.36 7.26
C LEU A 89 -4.43 -15.12 6.58
N MET A 90 -3.57 -15.32 5.59
CA MET A 90 -2.85 -14.24 4.91
C MET A 90 -3.80 -13.21 4.30
N GLU A 91 -4.83 -13.64 3.58
CA GLU A 91 -5.86 -12.77 3.00
C GLU A 91 -6.59 -11.95 4.06
N THR A 92 -6.96 -12.60 5.18
CA THR A 92 -7.56 -11.90 6.32
C THR A 92 -6.60 -10.87 6.93
N GLY A 93 -5.30 -11.20 6.99
CA GLY A 93 -4.26 -10.29 7.44
C GLY A 93 -4.10 -9.08 6.53
N ILE A 94 -4.15 -9.29 5.21
CA ILE A 94 -4.10 -8.25 4.19
C ILE A 94 -5.31 -7.31 4.32
N ALA A 95 -6.53 -7.86 4.28
CA ALA A 95 -7.75 -7.07 4.43
C ALA A 95 -7.81 -6.33 5.79
N GLY A 96 -7.40 -7.01 6.87
CA GLY A 96 -7.27 -6.44 8.21
C GLY A 96 -6.27 -5.28 8.28
N SER A 97 -5.17 -5.35 7.51
CA SER A 97 -4.18 -4.28 7.44
C SER A 97 -4.74 -3.01 6.78
N VAL A 98 -5.54 -3.17 5.71
CA VAL A 98 -6.22 -2.04 5.04
C VAL A 98 -7.20 -1.35 6.00
N LEU A 99 -7.99 -2.13 6.74
CA LEU A 99 -8.87 -1.60 7.79
C LEU A 99 -8.08 -0.85 8.85
N ALA A 100 -7.06 -1.49 9.43
CA ALA A 100 -6.28 -0.92 10.54
C ALA A 100 -5.53 0.34 10.11
N LEU A 101 -4.83 0.32 8.99
CA LEU A 101 -4.12 1.49 8.44
C LEU A 101 -5.11 2.61 8.10
N GLY A 102 -6.24 2.29 7.50
CA GLY A 102 -7.31 3.24 7.22
C GLY A 102 -7.81 3.94 8.49
N LEU A 103 -8.04 3.21 9.58
CA LEU A 103 -8.43 3.77 10.87
C LEU A 103 -7.32 4.64 11.48
N LEU A 104 -6.05 4.22 11.41
CA LEU A 104 -4.92 5.02 11.90
C LEU A 104 -4.83 6.37 11.17
N VAL A 105 -5.08 6.40 9.87
CA VAL A 105 -5.15 7.63 9.07
C VAL A 105 -6.39 8.46 9.41
N ALA A 106 -7.57 7.87 9.46
CA ALA A 106 -8.84 8.56 9.74
C ALA A 106 -8.84 9.24 11.10
N LEU A 107 -8.30 8.57 12.10
CA LEU A 107 -8.20 9.06 13.47
C LEU A 107 -6.94 9.90 13.72
N ALA A 108 -6.05 10.00 12.72
CA ALA A 108 -4.77 10.70 12.82
C ALA A 108 -3.92 10.25 14.03
N VAL A 109 -3.87 8.95 14.28
CA VAL A 109 -3.18 8.35 15.42
C VAL A 109 -1.66 8.50 15.28
N ARG A 110 -0.98 8.90 16.34
CA ARG A 110 0.48 9.13 16.37
C ARG A 110 1.13 8.34 17.50
N PRO A 111 1.32 7.02 17.33
CA PRO A 111 1.97 6.20 18.34
C PRO A 111 3.49 6.46 18.36
N PRO A 112 4.20 6.02 19.40
CA PRO A 112 5.65 6.01 19.42
C PRO A 112 6.23 5.27 18.19
N LEU A 113 7.36 5.76 17.66
CA LEU A 113 7.98 5.22 16.46
C LEU A 113 8.16 3.69 16.45
N PRO A 114 8.62 3.03 17.53
CA PRO A 114 8.78 1.58 17.53
C PRO A 114 7.46 0.84 17.30
N LEU A 115 6.36 1.33 17.87
CA LEU A 115 5.03 0.75 17.67
C LEU A 115 4.51 0.98 16.26
N ALA A 116 4.67 2.21 15.76
CA ALA A 116 4.27 2.53 14.38
C ALA A 116 5.05 1.69 13.36
N ALA A 117 6.37 1.57 13.52
CA ALA A 117 7.21 0.77 12.65
C ALA A 117 6.89 -0.74 12.77
N GLY A 118 6.63 -1.24 13.97
CA GLY A 118 6.23 -2.64 14.18
C GLY A 118 4.92 -2.99 13.49
N LEU A 119 3.89 -2.13 13.60
CA LEU A 119 2.61 -2.31 12.89
C LEU A 119 2.82 -2.27 11.38
N THR A 120 3.59 -1.29 10.89
CA THR A 120 3.91 -1.17 9.45
C THR A 120 4.63 -2.42 8.95
N ALA A 121 5.62 -2.93 9.70
CA ALA A 121 6.36 -4.13 9.34
C ALA A 121 5.46 -5.37 9.29
N LEU A 122 4.61 -5.56 10.31
CA LEU A 122 3.68 -6.68 10.36
C LEU A 122 2.76 -6.72 9.12
N PHE A 123 2.18 -5.59 8.77
CA PHE A 123 1.29 -5.50 7.61
C PHE A 123 2.06 -5.66 6.30
N ALA A 124 3.20 -5.01 6.16
CA ALA A 124 4.04 -5.12 4.95
C ALA A 124 4.54 -6.56 4.72
N LEU A 125 4.81 -7.32 5.79
CA LEU A 125 5.24 -8.70 5.68
C LEU A 125 4.17 -9.57 4.99
N SER A 126 2.90 -9.45 5.41
CA SER A 126 1.79 -10.20 4.82
C SER A 126 1.60 -9.86 3.34
N HIS A 127 1.59 -8.56 3.00
CA HIS A 127 1.50 -8.12 1.60
C HIS A 127 2.66 -8.62 0.76
N GLY A 128 3.89 -8.55 1.29
CA GLY A 128 5.07 -9.05 0.59
C GLY A 128 5.01 -10.55 0.32
N MET A 129 4.61 -11.34 1.32
CA MET A 129 4.50 -12.80 1.17
C MET A 129 3.46 -13.19 0.13
N ALA A 130 2.29 -12.54 0.10
CA ALA A 130 1.28 -12.76 -0.93
C ALA A 130 1.88 -12.56 -2.32
N HIS A 131 2.54 -11.44 -2.55
CA HIS A 131 3.18 -11.17 -3.85
C HIS A 131 4.30 -12.14 -4.20
N GLY A 132 5.03 -12.62 -3.20
CA GLY A 132 6.07 -13.63 -3.42
C GLY A 132 5.50 -14.98 -3.86
N LEU A 133 4.35 -15.38 -3.30
CA LEU A 133 3.64 -16.62 -3.66
C LEU A 133 2.96 -16.55 -5.03
N GLU A 134 2.52 -15.35 -5.42
CA GLU A 134 1.84 -15.11 -6.71
C GLU A 134 2.82 -14.93 -7.90
N LEU A 135 4.12 -14.98 -7.66
CA LEU A 135 5.14 -14.84 -8.70
C LEU A 135 4.89 -15.88 -9.81
N PRO A 136 4.61 -15.47 -11.05
CA PRO A 136 4.42 -16.43 -12.14
C PRO A 136 5.70 -17.24 -12.34
N GLU A 137 5.57 -18.56 -12.49
CA GLU A 137 6.72 -19.46 -12.74
C GLU A 137 7.57 -19.07 -13.97
N LEU A 138 6.98 -18.36 -14.92
CA LEU A 138 7.60 -17.90 -16.17
C LEU A 138 8.14 -16.46 -16.11
N ALA A 139 7.88 -15.71 -15.02
CA ALA A 139 8.36 -14.35 -14.88
C ALA A 139 9.86 -14.35 -14.53
N SER A 140 10.61 -13.37 -15.06
CA SER A 140 11.94 -13.09 -14.55
C SER A 140 11.83 -12.61 -13.10
N PRO A 141 12.23 -13.37 -12.07
CA PRO A 141 12.08 -12.96 -10.67
C PRO A 141 12.75 -11.62 -10.39
N TRP A 142 13.90 -11.38 -10.99
CA TRP A 142 14.66 -10.13 -10.83
C TRP A 142 13.98 -8.94 -11.52
N GLY A 143 13.45 -9.15 -12.74
CA GLY A 143 12.68 -8.12 -13.43
C GLY A 143 11.42 -7.75 -12.64
N TYR A 144 10.68 -8.74 -12.17
CA TYR A 144 9.52 -8.53 -11.31
C TYR A 144 9.89 -7.77 -10.03
N ALA A 145 10.93 -8.19 -9.32
CA ALA A 145 11.39 -7.54 -8.09
C ALA A 145 11.74 -6.06 -8.30
N VAL A 146 12.44 -5.73 -9.38
CA VAL A 146 12.76 -4.32 -9.73
C VAL A 146 11.50 -3.52 -10.00
N GLY A 147 10.57 -4.04 -10.82
CA GLY A 147 9.30 -3.37 -11.10
C GLY A 147 8.44 -3.19 -9.86
N PHE A 148 8.36 -4.21 -9.03
CA PHE A 148 7.64 -4.22 -7.76
C PHE A 148 8.19 -3.17 -6.77
N ILE A 149 9.52 -3.10 -6.60
CA ILE A 149 10.17 -2.09 -5.76
C ILE A 149 9.85 -0.68 -6.27
N ALA A 150 9.98 -0.47 -7.58
CA ALA A 150 9.71 0.83 -8.20
C ALA A 150 8.24 1.26 -8.00
N ALA A 151 7.30 0.34 -8.22
CA ALA A 151 5.87 0.58 -8.04
C ALA A 151 5.52 0.83 -6.57
N THR A 152 6.08 0.06 -5.64
CA THR A 152 5.83 0.21 -4.21
C THR A 152 6.45 1.49 -3.65
N ALA A 153 7.65 1.87 -4.11
CA ALA A 153 8.32 3.08 -3.66
C ALA A 153 7.66 4.37 -4.20
N SER A 154 7.05 4.34 -5.38
CA SER A 154 6.51 5.53 -6.04
C SER A 154 5.35 6.21 -5.28
N PRO A 155 4.34 5.53 -4.73
CA PRO A 155 3.30 6.13 -3.91
C PRO A 155 3.85 6.68 -2.59
N HIS A 156 4.85 6.01 -2.02
CA HIS A 156 5.52 6.49 -0.81
C HIS A 156 6.36 7.73 -1.10
N ALA A 157 7.03 7.79 -2.26
CA ALA A 157 7.75 8.97 -2.72
C ALA A 157 6.79 10.12 -3.04
N ALA A 158 5.64 9.85 -3.65
CA ALA A 158 4.60 10.85 -3.92
C ALA A 158 3.93 11.37 -2.62
N GLY A 159 3.82 10.54 -1.58
CA GLY A 159 3.35 10.95 -0.26
C GLY A 159 4.44 11.56 0.64
N SER A 160 5.71 11.34 0.32
CA SER A 160 6.84 11.66 1.19
C SER A 160 7.41 13.07 1.08
N PRO A 161 7.42 13.79 -0.05
CA PRO A 161 7.74 15.21 -0.06
C PRO A 161 6.49 16.07 -0.02
N VAL A 162 5.45 15.62 0.67
CA VAL A 162 4.46 16.57 1.12
C VAL A 162 5.23 17.56 2.00
N PRO A 163 5.28 18.86 1.60
CA PRO A 163 6.03 19.86 2.36
C PRO A 163 5.70 19.73 3.83
N PRO A 164 6.61 20.06 4.76
CA PRO A 164 6.42 19.88 6.20
C PRO A 164 5.12 20.51 6.74
N THR A 165 4.41 21.18 5.89
CA THR A 165 3.08 21.74 6.11
C THR A 165 2.18 21.39 4.93
N LEU A 166 1.53 20.20 4.96
CA LEU A 166 0.23 20.12 4.29
C LEU A 166 -0.60 21.28 4.84
N PRO A 167 -1.21 22.11 3.96
CA PRO A 167 -2.15 23.13 4.45
C PRO A 167 -3.10 22.43 5.43
N GLN A 168 -3.35 23.04 6.57
CA GLN A 168 -4.30 22.50 7.55
C GLN A 168 -5.64 22.14 6.89
N ALA A 169 -5.96 22.81 5.79
CA ALA A 169 -7.08 22.49 4.90
C ALA A 169 -7.06 21.08 4.27
N ALA A 170 -5.92 20.41 4.19
CA ALA A 170 -5.82 19.04 3.64
C ALA A 170 -6.09 17.96 4.70
N ALA A 171 -5.98 18.27 5.98
CA ALA A 171 -6.16 17.29 7.06
C ALA A 171 -7.53 16.59 7.02
N PRO A 172 -8.67 17.25 6.78
CA PRO A 172 -9.95 16.57 6.64
C PRO A 172 -10.00 15.59 5.48
N LEU A 173 -9.40 15.94 4.33
CA LEU A 173 -9.37 15.09 3.14
C LEU A 173 -8.56 13.82 3.38
N ILE A 174 -7.41 13.94 4.06
CA ILE A 174 -6.59 12.78 4.47
C ILE A 174 -7.40 11.84 5.37
N ARG A 175 -8.11 12.39 6.35
CA ARG A 175 -8.93 11.60 7.27
C ARG A 175 -10.11 10.93 6.55
N ILE A 176 -10.75 11.60 5.60
CA ILE A 176 -11.79 11.02 4.76
C ILE A 176 -11.23 9.87 3.91
N ALA A 177 -10.04 10.04 3.30
CA ALA A 177 -9.37 8.98 2.56
C ALA A 177 -9.06 7.78 3.46
N GLY A 178 -8.60 8.02 4.70
CA GLY A 178 -8.41 6.97 5.69
C GLY A 178 -9.70 6.24 6.05
N ALA A 179 -10.80 6.97 6.24
CA ALA A 179 -12.10 6.36 6.53
C ALA A 179 -12.60 5.51 5.34
N ALA A 180 -12.43 5.99 4.11
CA ALA A 180 -12.76 5.21 2.91
C ALA A 180 -11.92 3.93 2.82
N SER A 181 -10.60 4.00 3.05
CA SER A 181 -9.74 2.81 3.13
C SER A 181 -10.22 1.83 4.23
N ALA A 182 -10.57 2.33 5.41
CA ALA A 182 -11.06 1.49 6.50
C ALA A 182 -12.37 0.77 6.13
N LEU A 183 -13.30 1.48 5.48
CA LEU A 183 -14.55 0.87 5.01
C LEU A 183 -14.29 -0.20 3.95
N THR A 184 -13.36 0.05 3.02
CA THR A 184 -12.97 -0.97 2.04
C THR A 184 -12.33 -2.19 2.71
N GLY A 185 -11.43 -1.99 3.69
CA GLY A 185 -10.85 -3.09 4.45
C GLY A 185 -11.89 -3.91 5.22
N ALA A 186 -12.88 -3.23 5.82
CA ALA A 186 -14.01 -3.89 6.49
C ALA A 186 -14.86 -4.71 5.49
N TRP A 187 -15.10 -4.17 4.30
CA TRP A 187 -15.81 -4.89 3.23
C TRP A 187 -15.04 -6.12 2.75
N LEU A 188 -13.72 -6.00 2.54
CA LEU A 188 -12.87 -7.13 2.17
C LEU A 188 -12.85 -8.24 3.24
N LEU A 189 -12.96 -7.87 4.52
CA LEU A 189 -13.05 -8.85 5.63
C LEU A 189 -14.41 -9.56 5.71
N ALA A 190 -15.45 -8.93 5.20
CA ALA A 190 -16.80 -9.47 5.23
C ALA A 190 -17.07 -10.49 4.09
N GLY A 191 -16.14 -10.61 3.12
CA GLY A 191 -16.23 -11.52 1.98
C GLY A 191 -16.95 -10.92 0.81
#